data_1d1740cf8e1534b83f14f2c9545786e1
#
_entry.id   1d1740cf8e1534b83f14f2c9545786e1
#
_cell.length_a   1.000
_cell.length_b   1.000
_cell.length_c   1.000
_cell.angle_alpha   90.00
_cell.angle_beta   90.00
_cell.angle_gamma   90.00
#
_symmetry.space_group_name_H-M   'P 1'
#
loop_
_entity.id
_entity.type
_entity.pdbx_description
1 polymer ?
#
loop_
_entity_poly.entity_id
_entity_poly.type
_entity_poly.pdbx_seq_one_letter_code
_entity_poly.pdbx_strand_id
1 'polypeptide(L)'
;MAVYKEEKTNTWRAVYRYTDWNGERKQTQKRGFKTKREAQAWEREQLNKTSADLDMTFKSFVDLYTADMKTRLKENTWATKDHIIRTKLLPYFGRLKMCNITAQQIITWQNEMLNHRDENGKPYSPVYLKTLHNQELLCKGWFLPSNTYDCGSFVVN
;
A
#
# COMPACT_ATOMS: atom_id res chain seq x y z
N MET A 1 -9.79 -19.20 -13.41
CA MET A 1 -8.58 -19.34 -14.25
C MET A 1 -8.90 -18.87 -15.64
N ALA A 2 -8.14 -17.91 -16.14
CA ALA A 2 -8.44 -17.33 -17.44
C ALA A 2 -7.19 -17.37 -18.35
N VAL A 3 -6.89 -18.55 -18.87
CA VAL A 3 -5.83 -18.78 -19.84
C VAL A 3 -6.48 -19.11 -21.18
N TYR A 4 -6.15 -18.33 -22.20
CA TYR A 4 -6.74 -18.44 -23.55
C TYR A 4 -5.66 -18.70 -24.60
N LYS A 5 -5.98 -19.50 -25.60
CA LYS A 5 -5.14 -19.71 -26.77
C LYS A 5 -5.42 -18.58 -27.78
N GLU A 6 -4.39 -17.96 -28.30
CA GLU A 6 -4.46 -16.93 -29.34
C GLU A 6 -4.16 -17.58 -30.69
N GLU A 7 -5.19 -17.80 -31.49
CA GLU A 7 -5.11 -18.60 -32.72
C GLU A 7 -4.17 -17.96 -33.78
N LYS A 8 -4.15 -16.61 -33.86
CA LYS A 8 -3.32 -15.87 -34.84
C LYS A 8 -1.81 -16.07 -34.62
N THR A 9 -1.37 -16.20 -33.37
CA THR A 9 0.05 -16.30 -33.02
C THR A 9 0.43 -17.68 -32.51
N ASN A 10 -0.54 -18.59 -32.40
CA ASN A 10 -0.40 -19.93 -31.81
C ASN A 10 0.26 -19.91 -30.43
N THR A 11 0.05 -18.83 -29.67
CA THR A 11 0.58 -18.62 -28.32
C THR A 11 -0.54 -18.60 -27.30
N TRP A 12 -0.19 -18.66 -26.00
CA TRP A 12 -1.13 -18.56 -24.91
C TRP A 12 -1.05 -17.21 -24.24
N ARG A 13 -2.20 -16.70 -23.78
CA ARG A 13 -2.29 -15.51 -22.93
C ARG A 13 -2.90 -15.87 -21.58
N ALA A 14 -2.36 -15.29 -20.53
CA ALA A 14 -2.94 -15.37 -19.19
C ALA A 14 -3.56 -14.01 -18.84
N VAL A 15 -4.75 -14.05 -18.24
CA VAL A 15 -5.45 -12.86 -17.74
C VAL A 15 -5.59 -13.01 -16.23
N TYR A 16 -4.95 -12.14 -15.49
CA TYR A 16 -5.01 -12.07 -14.05
C TYR A 16 -5.98 -10.96 -13.64
N ARG A 17 -6.98 -11.31 -12.83
CA ARG A 17 -7.97 -10.36 -12.28
C ARG A 17 -7.72 -10.23 -10.80
N TYR A 18 -7.68 -9.01 -10.33
CA TYR A 18 -7.52 -8.69 -8.91
C TYR A 18 -8.44 -7.54 -8.53
N THR A 19 -8.77 -7.47 -7.27
CA THR A 19 -9.49 -6.34 -6.69
C THR A 19 -8.44 -5.37 -6.15
N ASP A 20 -8.47 -4.14 -6.64
CA ASP A 20 -7.60 -3.09 -6.13
C ASP A 20 -8.02 -2.69 -4.71
N TRP A 21 -7.17 -1.98 -3.99
CA TRP A 21 -7.43 -1.46 -2.64
C TRP A 21 -8.69 -0.57 -2.57
N ASN A 22 -9.12 0.05 -3.66
CA ASN A 22 -10.37 0.80 -3.80
C ASN A 22 -11.62 -0.10 -3.91
N GLY A 23 -11.47 -1.41 -3.92
CA GLY A 23 -12.54 -2.34 -4.24
C GLY A 23 -12.85 -2.47 -5.72
N GLU A 24 -12.12 -1.79 -6.60
CA GLU A 24 -12.28 -1.87 -8.05
C GLU A 24 -11.67 -3.16 -8.60
N ARG A 25 -12.40 -3.81 -9.50
CA ARG A 25 -11.89 -4.98 -10.23
C ARG A 25 -11.00 -4.53 -11.38
N LYS A 26 -9.71 -4.83 -11.28
CA LYS A 26 -8.72 -4.61 -12.34
C LYS A 26 -8.26 -5.91 -12.96
N GLN A 27 -7.75 -5.82 -14.17
CA GLN A 27 -7.18 -6.98 -14.84
C GLN A 27 -5.85 -6.62 -15.50
N THR A 28 -4.91 -7.55 -15.42
CA THR A 28 -3.63 -7.51 -16.12
C THR A 28 -3.53 -8.73 -17.01
N GLN A 29 -2.97 -8.58 -18.21
CA GLN A 29 -2.77 -9.70 -19.13
C GLN A 29 -1.33 -9.78 -19.59
N LYS A 30 -0.83 -11.01 -19.73
CA LYS A 30 0.45 -11.30 -20.36
C LYS A 30 0.24 -12.29 -21.49
N ARG A 31 0.86 -12.01 -22.64
CA ARG A 31 0.75 -12.79 -23.88
C ARG A 31 2.10 -13.40 -24.24
N GLY A 32 2.10 -14.32 -25.20
CA GLY A 32 3.33 -14.87 -25.78
C GLY A 32 3.88 -16.10 -25.05
N PHE A 33 3.08 -16.78 -24.23
CA PHE A 33 3.51 -18.05 -23.63
C PHE A 33 3.46 -19.15 -24.68
N LYS A 34 4.50 -19.98 -24.73
CA LYS A 34 4.59 -21.11 -25.67
C LYS A 34 3.63 -22.24 -25.31
N THR A 35 3.36 -22.42 -24.03
CA THR A 35 2.52 -23.50 -23.51
C THR A 35 1.45 -22.99 -22.55
N LYS A 36 0.33 -23.73 -22.49
CA LYS A 36 -0.73 -23.49 -21.49
C LYS A 36 -0.21 -23.57 -20.07
N ARG A 37 0.72 -24.48 -19.80
CA ARG A 37 1.33 -24.70 -18.48
C ARG A 37 2.13 -23.50 -18.03
N GLU A 38 2.90 -22.87 -18.90
CA GLU A 38 3.64 -21.64 -18.59
C GLU A 38 2.69 -20.47 -18.26
N ALA A 39 1.62 -20.31 -19.03
CA ALA A 39 0.61 -19.28 -18.79
C ALA A 39 -0.09 -19.48 -17.43
N GLN A 40 -0.42 -20.72 -17.08
CA GLN A 40 -1.00 -21.07 -15.78
C GLN A 40 0.00 -20.89 -14.63
N ALA A 41 1.27 -21.22 -14.84
CA ALA A 41 2.31 -21.04 -13.83
C ALA A 41 2.50 -19.54 -13.53
N TRP A 42 2.53 -18.70 -14.55
CA TRP A 42 2.59 -17.25 -14.38
C TRP A 42 1.37 -16.69 -13.62
N GLU A 43 0.15 -17.15 -13.94
CA GLU A 43 -1.06 -16.74 -13.22
C GLU A 43 -0.99 -17.08 -11.74
N ARG A 44 -0.55 -18.32 -11.39
CA ARG A 44 -0.35 -18.75 -10.00
C ARG A 44 0.71 -17.92 -9.29
N GLU A 45 1.80 -17.61 -9.97
CA GLU A 45 2.85 -16.77 -9.42
C GLU A 45 2.35 -15.36 -9.08
N GLN A 46 1.53 -14.75 -9.95
CA GLN A 46 0.91 -13.45 -9.66
C GLN A 46 -0.06 -13.53 -8.48
N LEU A 47 -0.90 -14.57 -8.41
CA LEU A 47 -1.79 -14.82 -7.28
C LEU A 47 -1.01 -14.96 -5.97
N ASN A 48 0.06 -15.75 -5.97
CA ASN A 48 0.88 -15.97 -4.78
C ASN A 48 1.61 -14.70 -4.34
N LYS A 49 2.15 -13.92 -5.29
CA LYS A 49 2.79 -12.61 -4.98
C LYS A 49 1.79 -11.67 -4.33
N THR A 50 0.63 -11.48 -4.94
CA THR A 50 -0.39 -10.58 -4.41
C THR A 50 -0.91 -11.03 -3.05
N SER A 51 -1.06 -12.34 -2.83
CA SER A 51 -1.53 -12.89 -1.55
C SER A 51 -0.46 -12.78 -0.46
N ALA A 52 0.80 -13.09 -0.77
CA ALA A 52 1.89 -13.09 0.21
C ALA A 52 2.21 -11.67 0.68
N ASP A 53 2.25 -10.71 -0.27
CA ASP A 53 2.57 -9.32 0.03
C ASP A 53 1.47 -8.63 0.86
N LEU A 54 0.21 -9.01 0.65
CA LEU A 54 -0.93 -8.41 1.35
C LEU A 54 -1.28 -9.08 2.67
N ASP A 55 -0.80 -10.30 2.92
CA ASP A 55 -1.12 -11.06 4.15
C ASP A 55 -0.20 -10.71 5.33
N MET A 56 0.86 -9.93 5.11
CA MET A 56 1.71 -9.44 6.19
C MET A 56 1.01 -8.39 7.05
N THR A 57 1.40 -8.31 8.32
CA THR A 57 0.93 -7.26 9.21
C THR A 57 1.59 -5.92 8.87
N PHE A 58 0.93 -4.81 9.20
CA PHE A 58 1.51 -3.47 9.04
C PHE A 58 2.84 -3.33 9.80
N LYS A 59 2.95 -3.97 10.98
CA LYS A 59 4.21 -3.99 11.74
C LYS A 59 5.33 -4.67 10.97
N SER A 60 5.09 -5.87 10.41
CA SER A 60 6.11 -6.59 9.63
C SER A 60 6.51 -5.80 8.38
N PHE A 61 5.57 -5.09 7.76
CA PHE A 61 5.85 -4.17 6.67
C PHE A 61 6.76 -3.02 7.11
N VAL A 62 6.46 -2.39 8.25
CA VAL A 62 7.28 -1.29 8.80
C VAL A 62 8.70 -1.76 9.08
N ASP A 63 8.90 -2.99 9.54
CA ASP A 63 10.24 -3.55 9.79
C ASP A 63 11.04 -3.64 8.48
N LEU A 64 10.42 -4.13 7.39
CA LEU A 64 11.04 -4.17 6.05
C LEU A 64 11.31 -2.76 5.51
N TYR A 65 10.34 -1.87 5.62
CA TYR A 65 10.47 -0.47 5.21
C TYR A 65 11.61 0.24 5.94
N THR A 66 11.73 0.01 7.24
CA THR A 66 12.80 0.54 8.08
C THR A 66 14.16 0.07 7.61
N ALA A 67 14.32 -1.21 7.35
CA ALA A 67 15.59 -1.80 6.90
C ALA A 67 16.08 -1.17 5.59
N ASP A 68 15.16 -0.93 4.63
CA ASP A 68 15.51 -0.32 3.35
C ASP A 68 15.73 1.20 3.46
N MET A 69 14.82 1.93 4.10
CA MET A 69 14.86 3.40 4.15
C MET A 69 15.97 3.97 5.03
N LYS A 70 16.37 3.27 6.07
CA LYS A 70 17.45 3.69 6.96
C LYS A 70 18.77 3.89 6.21
N THR A 71 19.02 3.12 5.17
CA THR A 71 20.24 3.23 4.35
C THR A 71 20.18 4.35 3.31
N ARG A 72 18.98 4.79 2.92
CA ARG A 72 18.75 5.76 1.83
C ARG A 72 18.54 7.18 2.33
N LEU A 73 18.12 7.37 3.57
CA LEU A 73 17.76 8.67 4.12
C LEU A 73 18.83 9.20 5.06
N LYS A 74 18.94 10.54 5.10
CA LYS A 74 19.75 11.21 6.12
C LYS A 74 19.20 10.91 7.52
N GLU A 75 20.08 10.77 8.49
CA GLU A 75 19.75 10.34 9.85
C GLU A 75 18.63 11.17 10.50
N ASN A 76 18.72 12.50 10.43
CA ASN A 76 17.68 13.39 10.97
C ASN A 76 16.32 13.22 10.29
N THR A 77 16.31 12.99 8.97
CA THR A 77 15.08 12.74 8.23
C THR A 77 14.47 11.39 8.63
N TRP A 78 15.32 10.39 8.79
CA TRP A 78 14.90 9.09 9.24
C TRP A 78 14.35 9.14 10.68
N ALA A 79 15.04 9.77 11.62
CA ALA A 79 14.60 9.90 13.00
C ALA A 79 13.19 10.49 13.12
N THR A 80 12.88 11.54 12.35
CA THR A 80 11.53 12.15 12.32
C THR A 80 10.49 11.16 11.80
N LYS A 81 10.79 10.42 10.72
CA LYS A 81 9.89 9.43 10.14
C LYS A 81 9.64 8.25 11.08
N ASP A 82 10.72 7.70 11.65
CA ASP A 82 10.66 6.58 12.60
C ASP A 82 9.82 6.96 13.84
N HIS A 83 10.01 8.15 14.37
CA HIS A 83 9.19 8.67 15.47
C HIS A 83 7.70 8.67 15.13
N ILE A 84 7.32 9.22 13.98
CA ILE A 84 5.92 9.26 13.54
C ILE A 84 5.36 7.85 13.37
N ILE A 85 6.09 6.98 12.70
CA ILE A 85 5.66 5.60 12.46
C ILE A 85 5.41 4.89 13.79
N ARG A 86 6.35 4.97 14.73
CA ARG A 86 6.26 4.28 16.01
C ARG A 86 5.19 4.84 16.93
N THR A 87 5.02 6.16 16.96
CA THR A 87 4.12 6.82 17.92
C THR A 87 2.70 7.02 17.40
N LYS A 88 2.50 7.09 16.08
CA LYS A 88 1.21 7.44 15.47
C LYS A 88 0.61 6.35 14.59
N LEU A 89 1.42 5.61 13.85
CA LEU A 89 0.93 4.61 12.91
C LEU A 89 0.90 3.20 13.51
N LEU A 90 1.99 2.76 14.13
CA LEU A 90 2.07 1.40 14.71
C LEU A 90 1.05 1.12 15.81
N PRO A 91 0.73 2.04 16.74
CA PRO A 91 -0.29 1.78 17.75
C PRO A 91 -1.67 1.52 17.15
N TYR A 92 -1.97 2.15 16.00
CA TYR A 92 -3.27 2.06 15.34
C TYR A 92 -3.36 0.91 14.34
N PHE A 93 -2.39 0.81 13.43
CA PHE A 93 -2.41 -0.13 12.31
C PHE A 93 -1.55 -1.38 12.53
N GLY A 94 -0.62 -1.39 13.47
CA GLY A 94 0.44 -2.38 13.59
C GLY A 94 -0.03 -3.84 13.63
N ARG A 95 -1.17 -4.11 14.23
CA ARG A 95 -1.77 -5.46 14.33
C ARG A 95 -2.61 -5.85 13.12
N LEU A 96 -2.97 -4.89 12.27
CA LEU A 96 -3.79 -5.14 11.11
C LEU A 96 -2.95 -5.73 9.97
N LYS A 97 -3.52 -6.65 9.23
CA LYS A 97 -2.94 -7.09 7.95
C LYS A 97 -3.07 -5.97 6.92
N MET A 98 -2.07 -5.83 6.04
CA MET A 98 -2.07 -4.79 5.01
C MET A 98 -3.32 -4.85 4.13
N CYS A 99 -3.81 -6.06 3.80
CA CYS A 99 -5.05 -6.26 3.02
C CYS A 99 -6.32 -5.80 3.75
N ASN A 100 -6.30 -5.72 5.07
CA ASN A 100 -7.46 -5.35 5.89
C ASN A 100 -7.51 -3.85 6.23
N ILE A 101 -6.48 -3.09 5.87
CA ILE A 101 -6.47 -1.63 6.08
C ILE A 101 -7.33 -0.97 5.02
N THR A 102 -8.52 -0.54 5.42
CA THR A 102 -9.51 0.11 4.54
C THR A 102 -9.34 1.62 4.53
N ALA A 103 -9.85 2.27 3.47
CA ALA A 103 -9.90 3.73 3.38
C ALA A 103 -10.68 4.34 4.57
N GLN A 104 -11.75 3.67 5.01
CA GLN A 104 -12.54 4.12 6.16
C GLN A 104 -11.72 4.18 7.46
N GLN A 105 -10.89 3.18 7.72
CA GLN A 105 -10.02 3.15 8.91
C GLN A 105 -9.00 4.29 8.88
N ILE A 106 -8.50 4.62 7.69
CA ILE A 106 -7.55 5.73 7.52
C ILE A 106 -8.22 7.07 7.78
N ILE A 107 -9.41 7.29 7.20
CA ILE A 107 -10.19 8.50 7.44
C ILE A 107 -10.50 8.63 8.93
N THR A 108 -10.88 7.55 9.60
CA THR A 108 -11.13 7.55 11.06
C THR A 108 -9.89 7.95 11.83
N TRP A 109 -8.73 7.36 11.51
CA TRP A 109 -7.46 7.72 12.13
C TRP A 109 -7.07 9.18 11.86
N GLN A 110 -7.25 9.67 10.64
CA GLN A 110 -7.00 11.08 10.30
C GLN A 110 -7.88 12.03 11.10
N ASN A 111 -9.15 11.70 11.25
CA ASN A 111 -10.08 12.48 12.08
C ASN A 111 -9.69 12.49 13.55
N GLU A 112 -9.20 11.37 14.07
CA GLU A 112 -8.65 11.30 15.43
C GLU A 112 -7.42 12.21 15.59
N MET A 113 -6.52 12.22 14.61
CA MET A 113 -5.35 13.11 14.63
C MET A 113 -5.74 14.60 14.52
N LEU A 114 -6.76 14.94 13.73
CA LEU A 114 -7.31 16.30 13.62
C LEU A 114 -7.93 16.78 14.94
N ASN A 115 -8.65 15.89 15.62
CA ASN A 115 -9.33 16.18 16.87
C ASN A 115 -8.43 16.05 18.11
N HIS A 116 -7.21 15.56 17.93
CA HIS A 116 -6.27 15.41 19.03
C HIS A 116 -5.94 16.76 19.69
N ARG A 117 -5.90 16.76 21.02
CA ARG A 117 -5.46 17.90 21.83
C ARG A 117 -4.38 17.43 22.79
N ASP A 118 -3.33 18.22 22.92
CA ASP A 118 -2.28 17.98 23.91
C ASP A 118 -2.80 18.27 25.36
N GLU A 119 -1.93 18.06 26.33
CA GLU A 119 -2.23 18.35 27.75
C GLU A 119 -2.61 19.82 27.98
N ASN A 120 -2.21 20.73 27.08
CA ASN A 120 -2.51 22.16 27.13
C ASN A 120 -3.72 22.53 26.25
N GLY A 121 -4.45 21.55 25.71
CA GLY A 121 -5.61 21.76 24.84
C GLY A 121 -5.27 22.21 23.42
N LYS A 122 -3.99 22.21 22.99
CA LYS A 122 -3.59 22.66 21.66
C LYS A 122 -3.74 21.52 20.62
N PRO A 123 -4.31 21.81 19.44
CA PRO A 123 -4.35 20.88 18.33
C PRO A 123 -2.97 20.71 17.70
N TYR A 124 -2.77 19.62 16.94
CA TYR A 124 -1.61 19.52 16.07
C TYR A 124 -1.60 20.65 15.02
N SER A 125 -0.41 21.13 14.69
CA SER A 125 -0.28 22.15 13.65
C SER A 125 -0.68 21.57 12.27
N PRO A 126 -1.23 22.39 11.35
CA PRO A 126 -1.57 21.95 10.00
C PRO A 126 -0.39 21.33 9.25
N VAL A 127 0.82 21.86 9.46
CA VAL A 127 2.06 21.34 8.85
C VAL A 127 2.36 19.94 9.37
N TYR A 128 2.20 19.70 10.66
CA TYR A 128 2.42 18.38 11.26
C TYR A 128 1.39 17.36 10.77
N LEU A 129 0.12 17.74 10.70
CA LEU A 129 -0.94 16.88 10.15
C LEU A 129 -0.67 16.49 8.70
N LYS A 130 -0.19 17.42 7.87
CA LYS A 130 0.23 17.15 6.50
C LYS A 130 1.41 16.17 6.45
N THR A 131 2.35 16.29 7.38
CA THR A 131 3.48 15.36 7.50
C THR A 131 3.02 13.96 7.88
N LEU A 132 2.06 13.83 8.82
CA LEU A 132 1.46 12.55 9.20
C LEU A 132 0.78 11.88 8.01
N HIS A 133 -0.02 12.63 7.27
CA HIS A 133 -0.73 12.14 6.08
C HIS A 133 0.26 11.67 5.00
N ASN A 134 1.28 12.46 4.69
CA ASN A 134 2.30 12.07 3.71
C ASN A 134 3.05 10.81 4.14
N GLN A 135 3.31 10.63 5.44
CA GLN A 135 4.00 9.44 5.94
C GLN A 135 3.14 8.18 5.79
N GLU A 136 1.84 8.27 6.03
CA GLU A 136 0.89 7.19 5.81
C GLU A 136 0.82 6.79 4.33
N LEU A 137 0.74 7.78 3.43
CA LEU A 137 0.72 7.55 1.98
C LEU A 137 2.01 6.88 1.47
N LEU A 138 3.17 7.26 2.00
CA LEU A 138 4.45 6.64 1.64
C LEU A 138 4.48 5.15 2.03
N CYS A 139 3.95 4.80 3.18
CA CYS A 139 3.83 3.41 3.59
C CYS A 139 2.91 2.61 2.65
N LYS A 140 1.88 3.23 2.09
CA LYS A 140 0.98 2.62 1.10
C LYS A 140 1.54 2.61 -0.31
N GLY A 141 2.17 3.71 -0.74
CA GLY A 141 2.70 3.87 -2.10
C GLY A 141 3.79 2.87 -2.46
N TRP A 142 4.43 2.26 -1.47
CA TRP A 142 5.44 1.22 -1.69
C TRP A 142 4.84 -0.13 -2.13
N PHE A 143 3.56 -0.35 -1.84
CA PHE A 143 2.83 -1.57 -2.21
C PHE A 143 2.05 -1.48 -3.52
N LEU A 144 1.90 -0.28 -4.08
CA LEU A 144 1.10 -0.09 -5.29
C LEU A 144 2.02 0.27 -6.45
N PRO A 145 1.98 -0.51 -7.54
CA PRO A 145 2.65 -0.10 -8.77
C PRO A 145 2.10 1.26 -9.19
N SER A 146 3.03 2.19 -9.37
CA SER A 146 2.83 3.55 -9.85
C SER A 146 1.71 3.65 -10.87
N ASN A 147 0.53 4.09 -10.47
CA ASN A 147 -0.33 5.01 -11.19
C ASN A 147 -1.64 5.21 -10.41
N THR A 148 -2.00 6.50 -10.27
CA THR A 148 -3.27 7.02 -9.75
C THR A 148 -3.36 7.23 -8.23
N TYR A 149 -2.59 8.18 -7.72
CA TYR A 149 -3.03 8.98 -6.58
C TYR A 149 -3.12 10.44 -6.99
N ASP A 150 -4.28 10.79 -7.50
CA ASP A 150 -4.78 12.14 -7.35
C ASP A 150 -5.31 12.23 -5.90
N CYS A 151 -4.41 12.56 -5.00
CA CYS A 151 -4.74 12.79 -3.61
C CYS A 151 -5.43 14.14 -3.55
N GLY A 152 -6.76 14.11 -3.58
CA GLY A 152 -7.58 15.28 -3.29
C GLY A 152 -6.96 16.02 -2.12
N SER A 153 -6.57 17.26 -2.40
CA SER A 153 -6.00 18.21 -1.47
C SER A 153 -6.69 18.11 -0.11
N PHE A 154 -5.91 17.89 0.92
CA PHE A 154 -6.34 18.16 2.28
C PHE A 154 -6.69 19.64 2.34
N VAL A 155 -7.96 19.98 2.10
CA VAL A 155 -8.46 21.33 2.28
C VAL A 155 -8.60 21.54 3.77
N VAL A 156 -7.56 22.07 4.38
CA VAL A 156 -7.66 22.71 5.69
C VAL A 156 -8.22 24.10 5.42
N ASN A 157 -9.55 24.28 5.60
CA ASN A 157 -10.15 25.59 5.76
C ASN A 157 -9.70 26.23 7.06
#